data_8ac681dd2f3ea2ce47a3fdbec54c2a1e
#
_entry.id   8ac681dd2f3ea2ce47a3fdbec54c2a1e
#
_cell.length_a   1.000
_cell.length_b   1.000
_cell.length_c   1.000
_cell.angle_alpha   90.00
_cell.angle_beta   90.00
_cell.angle_gamma   90.00
#
_symmetry.space_group_name_H-M   'P 1'
#
loop_
_entity.id
_entity.type
_entity.pdbx_description
1 polymer ?
#
loop_
_entity_poly.entity_id
_entity_poly.type
_entity_poly.pdbx_seq_one_letter_code
_entity_poly.pdbx_strand_id
1 'polypeptide(L)'
;HKLKSKKAYGSGYHRLEDEVTGIDDYSGMRGGRFQVYLEEGVRKGISWQLQDGCDYHGTTPNNKTVNDEDENGNTLGSVTTKTRNYDHFVKVVPFWQLSLWTEECEKAPGAWGNLIHSYRTNFNASTFNTAGKQQIEMMKRFMDGCGIDLCDFFEKAGLLRPIHAYIEDYSPGWNVITQAMCDELKTYAASKGYPKAPAALNYINAYNCENFRNEVHLAEGTVGNGCTLQSNKVK
;
A
#
# COMPACT_ATOMS: atom_id res chain seq x y z
N HIS A 1 2.63 16.07 6.88
CA HIS A 1 1.95 15.46 8.04
C HIS A 1 2.55 14.08 8.24
N LYS A 2 3.31 13.87 9.32
CA LYS A 2 3.68 12.53 9.75
C LYS A 2 2.39 11.83 10.17
N LEU A 3 2.11 10.69 9.56
CA LEU A 3 1.11 9.78 10.06
C LEU A 3 1.64 9.27 11.41
N LYS A 4 1.13 9.84 12.48
CA LYS A 4 1.66 9.57 13.80
C LYS A 4 0.94 8.38 14.42
N SER A 5 1.71 7.64 15.21
CA SER A 5 1.25 6.51 16.01
C SER A 5 0.14 6.89 17.00
N LYS A 6 -0.42 5.87 17.64
CA LYS A 6 -1.42 5.94 18.71
C LYS A 6 -1.16 7.02 19.77
N LYS A 7 0.10 7.37 20.05
CA LYS A 7 0.45 8.40 21.04
C LYS A 7 0.16 9.83 20.58
N ALA A 8 0.01 10.05 19.30
CA ALA A 8 -0.09 11.41 18.75
C ALA A 8 -1.51 11.88 18.46
N TYR A 9 -2.46 10.98 18.36
CA TYR A 9 -3.87 11.29 18.15
C TYR A 9 -4.65 10.84 19.38
N GLY A 10 -5.24 11.76 20.12
CA GLY A 10 -6.04 11.46 21.29
C GLY A 10 -7.17 10.43 21.03
N SER A 11 -7.83 9.99 22.08
CA SER A 11 -9.00 9.13 21.97
C SER A 11 -10.06 9.76 21.07
N GLY A 12 -10.42 9.09 19.98
CA GLY A 12 -11.48 9.53 19.07
C GLY A 12 -11.10 9.69 17.61
N TYR A 13 -9.84 9.48 17.24
CA TYR A 13 -9.43 9.43 15.84
C TYR A 13 -9.14 8.00 15.42
N HIS A 14 -9.58 7.65 14.21
CA HIS A 14 -9.30 6.37 13.57
C HIS A 14 -7.79 6.19 13.44
N ARG A 15 -7.25 5.15 14.02
CA ARG A 15 -5.82 4.86 14.00
C ARG A 15 -5.57 3.73 13.03
N LEU A 16 -4.52 3.85 12.24
CA LEU A 16 -4.16 2.80 11.30
C LEU A 16 -3.88 1.47 12.00
N GLU A 17 -3.35 1.52 13.22
CA GLU A 17 -2.99 0.37 14.04
C GLU A 17 -4.02 0.02 15.13
N ASP A 18 -5.17 0.67 15.19
CA ASP A 18 -6.14 0.40 16.25
C ASP A 18 -6.96 -0.85 15.98
N GLU A 19 -6.41 -1.97 16.40
CA GLU A 19 -6.97 -3.30 16.21
C GLU A 19 -7.84 -3.76 17.35
N VAL A 20 -7.51 -3.28 18.54
CA VAL A 20 -8.05 -3.84 19.78
C VAL A 20 -9.48 -3.40 20.02
N THR A 21 -9.79 -2.18 19.63
CA THR A 21 -11.10 -1.61 19.88
C THR A 21 -12.11 -1.92 18.79
N GLY A 22 -11.63 -2.35 17.62
CA GLY A 22 -12.53 -2.61 16.49
C GLY A 22 -13.36 -1.39 16.11
N ILE A 23 -13.04 -0.28 16.75
CA ILE A 23 -13.78 0.95 16.63
C ILE A 23 -13.16 1.75 15.52
N ASP A 24 -13.36 1.22 14.42
CA ASP A 24 -13.84 2.03 13.39
C ASP A 24 -15.32 1.66 13.19
N ASP A 25 -16.17 2.02 14.14
CA ASP A 25 -17.63 1.89 13.99
C ASP A 25 -18.11 2.55 12.70
N TYR A 26 -17.31 3.44 12.21
CA TYR A 26 -17.53 4.14 10.97
C TYR A 26 -17.34 3.24 9.75
N SER A 27 -16.51 2.22 9.83
CA SER A 27 -16.18 1.37 8.68
C SER A 27 -16.74 -0.04 8.78
N GLY A 28 -17.29 -0.44 9.92
CA GLY A 28 -17.59 -1.84 10.16
C GLY A 28 -16.35 -2.74 10.12
N MET A 29 -15.16 -2.14 10.05
CA MET A 29 -13.89 -2.86 10.02
C MET A 29 -13.56 -3.39 11.40
N ARG A 30 -13.57 -4.69 11.52
CA ARG A 30 -13.12 -5.35 12.75
C ARG A 30 -11.59 -5.31 12.78
N GLY A 31 -11.04 -4.55 13.72
CA GLY A 31 -9.60 -4.53 13.97
C GLY A 31 -8.83 -3.41 13.27
N GLY A 32 -9.50 -2.41 12.73
CA GLY A 32 -8.86 -1.26 12.12
C GLY A 32 -8.22 -1.51 10.75
N ARG A 33 -7.69 -0.48 10.16
CA ARG A 33 -7.18 -0.49 8.79
C ARG A 33 -5.90 -1.30 8.61
N PHE A 34 -5.07 -1.34 9.63
CA PHE A 34 -3.87 -2.17 9.62
C PHE A 34 -4.22 -3.66 9.55
N GLN A 35 -5.22 -4.10 10.32
CA GLN A 35 -5.69 -5.48 10.26
C GLN A 35 -6.29 -5.84 8.91
N VAL A 36 -7.06 -4.92 8.30
CA VAL A 36 -7.59 -5.10 6.95
C VAL A 36 -6.48 -5.24 5.93
N TYR A 37 -5.48 -4.38 6.00
CA TYR A 37 -4.30 -4.46 5.15
C TYR A 37 -3.57 -5.81 5.29
N LEU A 38 -3.35 -6.28 6.51
CA LEU A 38 -2.72 -7.58 6.75
C LEU A 38 -3.55 -8.72 6.17
N GLU A 39 -4.86 -8.67 6.35
CA GLU A 39 -5.78 -9.71 5.86
C GLU A 39 -5.92 -9.70 4.34
N GLU A 40 -6.18 -8.55 3.75
CA GLU A 40 -6.45 -8.44 2.32
C GLU A 40 -5.17 -8.36 1.49
N GLY A 41 -4.25 -7.49 1.87
CA GLY A 41 -3.00 -7.31 1.15
C GLY A 41 -2.03 -8.46 1.38
N VAL A 42 -1.59 -8.62 2.63
CA VAL A 42 -0.49 -9.54 2.94
C VAL A 42 -0.92 -11.00 2.85
N ARG A 43 -2.06 -11.36 3.45
CA ARG A 43 -2.51 -12.75 3.50
C ARG A 43 -3.25 -13.22 2.25
N LYS A 44 -4.23 -12.43 1.76
CA LYS A 44 -5.04 -12.81 0.58
C LYS A 44 -4.42 -12.39 -0.75
N GLY A 45 -3.46 -11.48 -0.72
CA GLY A 45 -2.81 -10.99 -1.94
C GLY A 45 -3.70 -10.14 -2.83
N ILE A 46 -4.68 -9.44 -2.26
CA ILE A 46 -5.53 -8.51 -3.00
C ILE A 46 -4.68 -7.31 -3.44
N SER A 47 -4.82 -6.91 -4.69
CA SER A 47 -4.16 -5.72 -5.20
C SER A 47 -4.51 -4.49 -4.37
N TRP A 48 -3.52 -3.66 -4.08
CA TRP A 48 -3.61 -2.51 -3.19
C TRP A 48 -4.81 -1.60 -3.47
N GLN A 49 -5.10 -1.32 -4.73
CA GLN A 49 -6.23 -0.48 -5.12
C GLN A 49 -7.61 -1.08 -4.78
N LEU A 50 -7.69 -2.38 -4.59
CA LEU A 50 -8.93 -3.11 -4.32
C LEU A 50 -9.14 -3.46 -2.83
N GLN A 51 -8.19 -3.10 -1.96
CA GLN A 51 -8.31 -3.33 -0.52
C GLN A 51 -9.28 -2.31 0.09
N ASP A 52 -10.34 -2.78 0.73
CA ASP A 52 -11.34 -1.91 1.34
C ASP A 52 -11.91 -2.40 2.68
N GLY A 53 -11.59 -3.65 3.05
CA GLY A 53 -11.93 -4.24 4.34
C GLY A 53 -13.39 -4.57 4.58
N CYS A 54 -14.27 -3.94 3.86
CA CYS A 54 -15.71 -4.18 3.97
C CYS A 54 -16.44 -3.37 2.90
N ASP A 55 -17.72 -3.63 2.74
CA ASP A 55 -18.65 -2.78 1.99
C ASP A 55 -18.96 -1.49 2.79
N TYR A 56 -17.90 -0.80 3.18
CA TYR A 56 -17.92 0.29 4.14
C TYR A 56 -18.87 1.42 3.77
N HIS A 57 -18.91 1.77 2.52
CA HIS A 57 -19.76 2.85 2.07
C HIS A 57 -21.19 2.42 1.75
N GLY A 58 -21.55 1.17 2.06
CA GLY A 58 -22.87 0.63 1.74
C GLY A 58 -23.22 0.75 0.26
N THR A 59 -22.23 1.05 -0.56
CA THR A 59 -22.40 1.19 -1.99
C THR A 59 -22.40 -0.19 -2.60
N THR A 60 -23.59 -0.66 -2.93
CA THR A 60 -23.72 -1.77 -3.86
C THR A 60 -22.86 -1.45 -5.08
N PRO A 61 -21.97 -2.36 -5.51
CA PRO A 61 -21.20 -2.14 -6.71
C PRO A 61 -22.12 -1.79 -7.87
N ASN A 62 -21.96 -0.60 -8.43
CA ASN A 62 -22.76 -0.17 -9.56
C ASN A 62 -22.14 -0.72 -10.84
N ASN A 63 -22.99 -1.19 -11.76
CA ASN A 63 -22.53 -1.49 -13.10
C ASN A 63 -22.36 -0.16 -13.85
N LYS A 64 -21.20 0.08 -14.39
CA LYS A 64 -20.89 1.28 -15.20
C LYS A 64 -20.26 0.85 -16.51
N THR A 65 -20.76 1.40 -17.60
CA THR A 65 -20.16 1.22 -18.90
C THR A 65 -19.13 2.33 -19.13
N VAL A 66 -17.89 1.94 -19.36
CA VAL A 66 -16.75 2.82 -19.55
C VAL A 66 -15.92 2.34 -20.75
N ASN A 67 -15.10 3.20 -21.30
CA ASN A 67 -14.08 2.76 -22.25
C ASN A 67 -13.00 1.98 -21.46
N ASP A 68 -12.70 0.79 -21.93
CA ASP A 68 -11.60 -0.01 -21.42
C ASP A 68 -10.26 0.52 -21.95
N GLU A 69 -9.21 0.44 -21.12
CA GLU A 69 -7.89 0.97 -21.45
C GLU A 69 -6.79 -0.06 -21.16
N ASP A 70 -5.76 -0.07 -22.00
CA ASP A 70 -4.52 -0.80 -21.74
C ASP A 70 -3.61 -0.05 -20.76
N GLU A 71 -2.43 -0.61 -20.45
CA GLU A 71 -1.42 0.00 -19.58
C GLU A 71 -0.82 1.31 -20.12
N ASN A 72 -1.05 1.61 -21.40
CA ASN A 72 -0.60 2.83 -22.06
C ASN A 72 -1.69 3.91 -22.13
N GLY A 73 -2.93 3.56 -21.72
CA GLY A 73 -4.10 4.43 -21.84
C GLY A 73 -4.75 4.41 -23.20
N ASN A 74 -4.46 3.40 -24.03
CA ASN A 74 -5.14 3.23 -25.31
C ASN A 74 -6.49 2.56 -25.08
N THR A 75 -7.53 3.06 -25.73
CA THR A 75 -8.87 2.47 -25.64
C THR A 75 -8.92 1.12 -26.35
N LEU A 76 -9.34 0.09 -25.61
CA LEU A 76 -9.53 -1.28 -26.11
C LEU A 76 -10.96 -1.55 -26.59
N GLY A 77 -11.91 -0.72 -26.19
CA GLY A 77 -13.33 -0.88 -26.48
C GLY A 77 -14.19 -0.39 -25.34
N SER A 78 -15.47 -0.78 -25.32
CA SER A 78 -16.40 -0.44 -24.23
C SER A 78 -16.69 -1.67 -23.40
N VAL A 79 -16.62 -1.53 -22.09
CA VAL A 79 -16.86 -2.62 -21.12
C VAL A 79 -17.80 -2.18 -20.01
N THR A 80 -18.66 -3.08 -19.56
CA THR A 80 -19.44 -2.87 -18.34
C THR A 80 -18.71 -3.50 -17.17
N THR A 81 -18.26 -2.66 -16.24
CA THR A 81 -17.51 -3.06 -15.06
C THR A 81 -18.26 -2.69 -13.79
N LYS A 82 -17.94 -3.38 -12.70
CA LYS A 82 -18.43 -3.04 -11.37
C LYS A 82 -17.53 -1.97 -10.78
N THR A 83 -18.14 -0.92 -10.28
CA THR A 83 -17.43 0.17 -9.61
C THR A 83 -17.87 0.27 -8.18
N ARG A 84 -16.97 0.60 -7.29
CA ARG A 84 -17.26 0.95 -5.89
C ARG A 84 -16.18 1.87 -5.34
N ASN A 85 -16.54 2.60 -4.29
CA ASN A 85 -15.58 3.36 -3.52
C ASN A 85 -14.85 2.43 -2.54
N TYR A 86 -13.56 2.58 -2.47
CA TYR A 86 -12.68 1.81 -1.58
C TYR A 86 -12.21 2.68 -0.42
N ASP A 87 -11.88 2.07 0.72
CA ASP A 87 -11.33 2.82 1.86
C ASP A 87 -9.92 3.34 1.55
N HIS A 88 -9.79 4.65 1.48
CA HIS A 88 -8.51 5.31 1.24
C HIS A 88 -7.48 5.08 2.35
N PHE A 89 -7.94 4.92 3.59
CA PHE A 89 -7.04 4.81 4.72
C PHE A 89 -6.39 3.43 4.83
N VAL A 90 -7.02 2.38 4.34
CA VAL A 90 -6.35 1.07 4.16
C VAL A 90 -5.18 1.22 3.20
N LYS A 91 -5.38 1.98 2.12
CA LYS A 91 -4.34 2.24 1.11
C LYS A 91 -3.16 3.05 1.64
N VAL A 92 -3.33 3.81 2.73
CA VAL A 92 -2.24 4.58 3.35
C VAL A 92 -1.33 3.71 4.20
N VAL A 93 -1.78 2.53 4.65
CA VAL A 93 -1.03 1.66 5.57
C VAL A 93 0.38 1.33 5.09
N PRO A 94 0.64 0.85 3.86
CA PRO A 94 2.01 0.55 3.43
C PRO A 94 2.92 1.78 3.43
N PHE A 95 2.41 2.95 3.13
CA PHE A 95 3.20 4.19 3.18
C PHE A 95 3.52 4.62 4.60
N TRP A 96 2.58 4.44 5.54
CA TRP A 96 2.83 4.64 6.95
C TRP A 96 3.89 3.66 7.48
N GLN A 97 3.85 2.39 7.08
CA GLN A 97 4.85 1.38 7.44
C GLN A 97 6.25 1.79 6.92
N LEU A 98 6.34 2.23 5.66
CA LEU A 98 7.59 2.75 5.11
C LEU A 98 8.07 3.98 5.89
N SER A 99 7.17 4.88 6.30
CA SER A 99 7.54 6.04 7.12
C SER A 99 8.07 5.64 8.50
N LEU A 100 7.45 4.65 9.15
CA LEU A 100 7.96 4.11 10.42
C LEU A 100 9.37 3.56 10.23
N TRP A 101 9.58 2.76 9.20
CA TRP A 101 10.84 2.08 8.98
C TRP A 101 11.97 3.02 8.54
N THR A 102 11.69 3.91 7.59
CA THR A 102 12.72 4.82 7.07
C THR A 102 13.07 5.94 8.04
N GLU A 103 12.07 6.57 8.64
CA GLU A 103 12.26 7.77 9.46
C GLU A 103 12.32 7.46 10.97
N GLU A 104 11.32 6.73 11.51
CA GLU A 104 11.30 6.49 12.96
C GLU A 104 12.33 5.42 13.38
N CYS A 105 12.56 4.38 12.55
CA CYS A 105 13.60 3.37 12.79
C CYS A 105 14.96 3.77 12.20
N GLU A 106 15.05 4.91 11.54
CA GLU A 106 16.29 5.49 10.98
C GLU A 106 17.01 4.58 9.97
N LYS A 107 16.27 3.71 9.26
CA LYS A 107 16.86 2.77 8.29
C LYS A 107 17.18 3.40 6.93
N ALA A 108 16.48 4.48 6.58
CA ALA A 108 16.75 5.28 5.39
C ALA A 108 16.22 6.71 5.59
N PRO A 109 16.77 7.47 6.55
CA PRO A 109 16.27 8.80 6.86
C PRO A 109 16.37 9.73 5.64
N GLY A 110 15.30 10.49 5.41
CA GLY A 110 15.20 11.37 4.25
C GLY A 110 14.67 10.71 2.97
N ALA A 111 14.35 9.42 2.96
CA ALA A 111 13.82 8.72 1.78
C ALA A 111 12.57 9.41 1.18
N TRP A 112 11.66 9.88 2.03
CA TRP A 112 10.48 10.64 1.59
C TRP A 112 10.85 12.00 0.98
N GLY A 113 11.83 12.68 1.54
CA GLY A 113 12.36 13.92 0.99
C GLY A 113 12.96 13.70 -0.40
N ASN A 114 13.74 12.64 -0.56
CA ASN A 114 14.34 12.25 -1.83
C ASN A 114 13.27 11.89 -2.87
N LEU A 115 12.23 11.15 -2.49
CA LEU A 115 11.11 10.85 -3.37
C LEU A 115 10.44 12.13 -3.88
N ILE A 116 10.05 13.03 -2.97
CA ILE A 116 9.40 14.30 -3.32
C ILE A 116 10.31 15.15 -4.20
N HIS A 117 11.59 15.24 -3.88
CA HIS A 117 12.58 15.95 -4.67
C HIS A 117 12.66 15.40 -6.10
N SER A 118 12.70 14.07 -6.25
CA SER A 118 12.77 13.42 -7.55
C SER A 118 11.55 13.72 -8.43
N TYR A 119 10.36 13.79 -7.83
CA TYR A 119 9.15 14.20 -8.56
C TYR A 119 9.17 15.67 -9.02
N ARG A 120 9.74 16.54 -8.21
CA ARG A 120 9.85 17.97 -8.57
C ARG A 120 10.88 18.23 -9.66
N THR A 121 11.92 17.43 -9.74
CA THR A 121 13.06 17.69 -10.64
C THR A 121 13.03 16.88 -11.92
N ASN A 122 12.56 15.65 -11.87
CA ASN A 122 12.75 14.68 -12.96
C ASN A 122 11.47 13.91 -13.36
N PHE A 123 10.29 14.35 -12.90
CA PHE A 123 9.05 13.68 -13.29
C PHE A 123 8.55 14.17 -14.64
N ASN A 124 8.29 13.23 -15.54
CA ASN A 124 7.69 13.51 -16.85
C ASN A 124 6.29 12.89 -16.92
N ALA A 125 5.27 13.74 -16.79
CA ALA A 125 3.87 13.31 -16.78
C ALA A 125 3.43 12.65 -18.10
N SER A 126 4.06 13.01 -19.23
CA SER A 126 3.72 12.38 -20.52
C SER A 126 4.25 10.96 -20.67
N THR A 127 5.34 10.62 -19.97
CA THR A 127 5.87 9.25 -19.91
C THR A 127 5.05 8.38 -18.94
N PHE A 128 4.65 8.96 -17.82
CA PHE A 128 3.88 8.27 -16.76
C PHE A 128 2.41 8.73 -16.82
N ASN A 129 1.78 8.53 -17.96
CA ASN A 129 0.45 9.06 -18.30
C ASN A 129 -0.72 8.24 -17.75
N THR A 130 -0.48 7.06 -17.17
CA THR A 130 -1.51 6.21 -16.59
C THR A 130 -1.26 5.95 -15.09
N ALA A 131 -2.32 5.64 -14.34
CA ALA A 131 -2.22 5.38 -12.91
C ALA A 131 -1.28 4.21 -12.60
N GLY A 132 -1.30 3.14 -13.39
CA GLY A 132 -0.40 1.99 -13.24
C GLY A 132 1.06 2.38 -13.42
N LYS A 133 1.40 3.14 -14.47
CA LYS A 133 2.77 3.63 -14.69
C LYS A 133 3.24 4.55 -13.55
N GLN A 134 2.37 5.42 -13.05
CA GLN A 134 2.70 6.29 -11.93
C GLN A 134 2.95 5.49 -10.65
N GLN A 135 2.17 4.43 -10.40
CA GLN A 135 2.35 3.55 -9.26
C GLN A 135 3.70 2.80 -9.33
N ILE A 136 4.06 2.24 -10.48
CA ILE A 136 5.37 1.58 -10.68
C ILE A 136 6.52 2.58 -10.52
N GLU A 137 6.39 3.76 -11.12
CA GLU A 137 7.43 4.79 -11.01
C GLU A 137 7.62 5.31 -9.58
N MET A 138 6.53 5.43 -8.82
CA MET A 138 6.60 5.80 -7.41
C MET A 138 7.40 4.77 -6.60
N MET A 139 7.13 3.48 -6.78
CA MET A 139 7.87 2.40 -6.10
C MET A 139 9.35 2.42 -6.49
N LYS A 140 9.65 2.60 -7.77
CA LYS A 140 11.02 2.70 -8.27
C LYS A 140 11.77 3.87 -7.63
N ARG A 141 11.19 5.07 -7.65
CA ARG A 141 11.80 6.27 -7.06
C ARG A 141 11.98 6.16 -5.55
N PHE A 142 11.06 5.50 -4.88
CA PHE A 142 11.20 5.28 -3.44
C PHE A 142 12.39 4.35 -3.15
N MET A 143 12.55 3.25 -3.90
CA MET A 143 13.72 2.38 -3.79
C MET A 143 15.03 3.12 -4.10
N ASP A 144 15.04 3.97 -5.13
CA ASP A 144 16.21 4.81 -5.45
C ASP A 144 16.52 5.80 -4.32
N GLY A 145 15.49 6.37 -3.71
CA GLY A 145 15.61 7.32 -2.60
C GLY A 145 16.16 6.72 -1.32
N CYS A 146 15.89 5.44 -1.06
CA CYS A 146 16.38 4.74 0.12
C CYS A 146 17.58 3.80 -0.16
N GLY A 147 17.85 3.46 -1.42
CA GLY A 147 18.92 2.52 -1.79
C GLY A 147 18.64 1.07 -1.37
N ILE A 148 17.37 0.68 -1.28
CA ILE A 148 16.94 -0.61 -0.75
C ILE A 148 15.93 -1.25 -1.68
N ASP A 149 16.06 -2.56 -1.92
CA ASP A 149 15.08 -3.37 -2.67
C ASP A 149 13.86 -3.65 -1.79
N LEU A 150 12.75 -3.01 -2.15
CA LEU A 150 11.45 -3.12 -1.50
C LEU A 150 10.44 -3.95 -2.31
N CYS A 151 10.87 -4.65 -3.35
CA CYS A 151 9.95 -5.39 -4.22
C CYS A 151 9.12 -6.41 -3.46
N ASP A 152 9.72 -7.17 -2.55
CA ASP A 152 9.01 -8.18 -1.74
C ASP A 152 7.97 -7.51 -0.82
N PHE A 153 8.31 -6.34 -0.25
CA PHE A 153 7.37 -5.54 0.54
C PHE A 153 6.19 -5.05 -0.29
N PHE A 154 6.46 -4.47 -1.46
CA PHE A 154 5.42 -3.95 -2.35
C PHE A 154 4.52 -5.06 -2.90
N GLU A 155 5.08 -6.23 -3.20
CA GLU A 155 4.31 -7.39 -3.65
C GLU A 155 3.35 -7.88 -2.56
N LYS A 156 3.84 -8.06 -1.33
CA LYS A 156 3.00 -8.45 -0.19
C LYS A 156 1.95 -7.40 0.16
N ALA A 157 2.29 -6.12 0.06
CA ALA A 157 1.36 -5.02 0.27
C ALA A 157 0.28 -4.92 -0.84
N GLY A 158 0.43 -5.65 -1.94
CA GLY A 158 -0.46 -5.60 -3.09
C GLY A 158 -0.18 -4.45 -4.07
N LEU A 159 0.85 -3.64 -3.82
CA LEU A 159 1.26 -2.53 -4.69
C LEU A 159 1.91 -3.04 -5.99
N LEU A 160 2.74 -4.08 -5.90
CA LEU A 160 3.45 -4.68 -7.03
C LEU A 160 2.75 -5.97 -7.46
N ARG A 161 1.52 -5.84 -7.95
CA ARG A 161 0.70 -6.95 -8.45
C ARG A 161 -0.02 -6.54 -9.72
N PRO A 162 -0.20 -7.47 -10.66
CA PRO A 162 -1.04 -7.22 -11.84
C PRO A 162 -2.47 -6.85 -11.42
N ILE A 163 -2.98 -5.81 -12.06
CA ILE A 163 -4.35 -5.34 -11.90
C ILE A 163 -4.85 -4.75 -13.22
N HIS A 164 -6.12 -4.97 -13.51
CA HIS A 164 -6.85 -4.27 -14.56
C HIS A 164 -8.23 -3.95 -14.00
N ALA A 165 -8.37 -2.77 -13.41
CA ALA A 165 -9.58 -2.37 -12.72
C ALA A 165 -9.89 -0.89 -12.90
N TYR A 166 -11.17 -0.59 -13.08
CA TYR A 166 -11.67 0.79 -13.03
C TYR A 166 -11.93 1.16 -11.58
N ILE A 167 -11.21 2.15 -11.10
CA ILE A 167 -11.33 2.64 -9.73
C ILE A 167 -12.18 3.90 -9.75
N GLU A 168 -13.31 3.87 -9.06
CA GLU A 168 -14.21 5.01 -8.92
C GLU A 168 -13.98 5.68 -7.57
N ASP A 169 -12.94 6.49 -7.54
CA ASP A 169 -12.53 7.23 -6.38
C ASP A 169 -12.51 8.74 -6.69
N TYR A 170 -11.80 9.57 -5.96
CA TYR A 170 -11.67 11.00 -6.21
C TYR A 170 -11.24 11.34 -7.65
N SER A 171 -10.51 10.45 -8.28
CA SER A 171 -10.12 10.58 -9.68
C SER A 171 -10.44 9.26 -10.40
N PRO A 172 -11.67 9.10 -10.90
CA PRO A 172 -12.09 7.89 -11.58
C PRO A 172 -11.22 7.57 -12.79
N GLY A 173 -10.81 6.30 -12.93
CA GLY A 173 -10.00 5.87 -14.05
C GLY A 173 -9.52 4.42 -13.94
N TRP A 174 -8.91 3.95 -15.02
CA TRP A 174 -8.30 2.64 -15.05
C TRP A 174 -6.96 2.63 -14.31
N ASN A 175 -6.77 1.62 -13.47
CA ASN A 175 -5.46 1.23 -12.97
C ASN A 175 -5.07 -0.10 -13.63
N VAL A 176 -4.10 -0.03 -14.53
CA VAL A 176 -3.61 -1.20 -15.28
C VAL A 176 -2.13 -1.38 -14.97
N ILE A 177 -1.80 -2.48 -14.30
CA ILE A 177 -0.43 -2.94 -14.07
C ILE A 177 -0.34 -4.36 -14.63
N THR A 178 0.54 -4.56 -15.58
CA THR A 178 0.78 -5.87 -16.18
C THR A 178 1.83 -6.65 -15.40
N GLN A 179 1.89 -7.97 -15.61
CA GLN A 179 2.96 -8.79 -15.05
C GLN A 179 4.33 -8.32 -15.55
N ALA A 180 4.43 -7.92 -16.82
CA ALA A 180 5.66 -7.40 -17.40
C ALA A 180 6.17 -6.16 -16.64
N MET A 181 5.31 -5.21 -16.30
CA MET A 181 5.68 -4.03 -15.50
C MET A 181 6.20 -4.42 -14.12
N CYS A 182 5.58 -5.43 -13.49
CA CYS A 182 6.07 -5.94 -12.20
C CYS A 182 7.47 -6.57 -12.33
N ASP A 183 7.68 -7.38 -13.36
CA ASP A 183 8.94 -8.08 -13.60
C ASP A 183 10.06 -7.10 -14.00
N GLU A 184 9.74 -6.06 -14.76
CA GLU A 184 10.66 -4.98 -15.08
C GLU A 184 11.15 -4.24 -13.84
N LEU A 185 10.26 -3.93 -12.89
CA LEU A 185 10.65 -3.28 -11.64
C LEU A 185 11.56 -4.18 -10.79
N LYS A 186 11.25 -5.48 -10.69
CA LYS A 186 12.10 -6.46 -9.98
C LYS A 186 13.48 -6.58 -10.64
N THR A 187 13.52 -6.62 -11.96
CA THR A 187 14.77 -6.64 -12.74
C THR A 187 15.58 -5.37 -12.51
N TYR A 188 14.91 -4.22 -12.49
CA TYR A 188 15.53 -2.94 -12.18
C TYR A 188 16.19 -2.95 -10.79
N ALA A 189 15.44 -3.33 -9.74
CA ALA A 189 15.99 -3.39 -8.38
C ALA A 189 17.20 -4.33 -8.28
N ALA A 190 17.12 -5.50 -8.90
CA ALA A 190 18.22 -6.46 -8.97
C ALA A 190 19.44 -5.88 -9.67
N SER A 191 19.25 -5.13 -10.77
CA SER A 191 20.35 -4.51 -11.53
C SER A 191 21.10 -3.43 -10.74
N LYS A 192 20.43 -2.82 -9.74
CA LYS A 192 21.03 -1.82 -8.85
C LYS A 192 21.87 -2.46 -7.73
N GLY A 193 21.67 -3.74 -7.47
CA GLY A 193 22.33 -4.41 -6.35
C GLY A 193 21.88 -3.90 -4.98
N TYR A 194 20.68 -3.36 -4.87
CA TYR A 194 20.15 -2.88 -3.60
C TYR A 194 19.99 -4.04 -2.61
N PRO A 195 20.38 -3.83 -1.33
CA PRO A 195 20.07 -4.82 -0.30
C PRO A 195 18.58 -4.96 -0.12
N LYS A 196 18.12 -6.17 0.16
CA LYS A 196 16.70 -6.44 0.40
C LYS A 196 16.22 -5.90 1.75
N ALA A 197 15.01 -5.37 1.77
CA ALA A 197 14.33 -5.06 3.01
C ALA A 197 14.03 -6.33 3.84
N PRO A 198 13.87 -6.21 5.18
CA PRO A 198 13.51 -7.35 6.03
C PRO A 198 12.18 -7.98 5.59
N ALA A 199 12.11 -9.31 5.56
CA ALA A 199 10.90 -10.05 5.17
C ALA A 199 9.68 -9.73 6.07
N ALA A 200 9.94 -9.33 7.31
CA ALA A 200 8.91 -8.95 8.28
C ALA A 200 8.40 -7.50 8.13
N LEU A 201 8.92 -6.72 7.17
CA LEU A 201 8.61 -5.28 7.07
C LEU A 201 7.12 -4.99 6.94
N ASN A 202 6.35 -5.85 6.28
CA ASN A 202 4.88 -5.71 6.17
C ASN A 202 4.13 -5.81 7.50
N TYR A 203 4.82 -6.20 8.57
CA TYR A 203 4.26 -6.31 9.92
C TYR A 203 4.72 -5.21 10.88
N ILE A 204 5.52 -4.24 10.38
CA ILE A 204 5.95 -3.11 11.20
C ILE A 204 4.75 -2.26 11.62
N ASN A 205 4.74 -1.85 12.87
CA ASN A 205 3.78 -0.92 13.45
C ASN A 205 4.46 -0.12 14.58
N ALA A 206 3.73 0.81 15.19
CA ALA A 206 4.30 1.66 16.24
C ALA A 206 4.72 0.90 17.51
N TYR A 207 4.22 -0.31 17.72
CA TYR A 207 4.56 -1.11 18.93
C TYR A 207 5.84 -1.91 18.75
N ASN A 208 6.15 -2.36 17.52
CA ASN A 208 7.33 -3.16 17.23
C ASN A 208 8.43 -2.40 16.49
N CYS A 209 8.25 -1.11 16.23
CA CYS A 209 9.22 -0.26 15.52
C CYS A 209 10.61 -0.31 16.15
N GLU A 210 10.69 -0.35 17.48
CA GLU A 210 11.97 -0.44 18.23
C GLU A 210 12.75 -1.71 17.87
N ASN A 211 12.05 -2.84 17.62
CA ASN A 211 12.70 -4.08 17.21
C ASN A 211 13.35 -3.92 15.83
N PHE A 212 12.67 -3.25 14.90
CA PHE A 212 13.23 -2.95 13.57
C PHE A 212 14.41 -1.99 13.65
N ARG A 213 14.36 -0.99 14.55
CA ARG A 213 15.49 -0.08 14.79
C ARG A 213 16.71 -0.84 15.26
N ASN A 214 16.55 -1.74 16.22
CA ASN A 214 17.63 -2.50 16.84
C ASN A 214 18.02 -3.77 16.07
N GLU A 215 17.47 -3.98 14.87
CA GLU A 215 17.74 -5.15 14.01
C GLU A 215 17.44 -6.49 14.69
N VAL A 216 16.49 -6.49 15.65
CA VAL A 216 15.98 -7.71 16.22
C VAL A 216 15.19 -8.46 15.14
N HIS A 217 15.65 -9.66 14.80
CA HIS A 217 15.00 -10.48 13.81
C HIS A 217 13.61 -10.91 14.29
N LEU A 218 12.59 -10.28 13.72
CA LEU A 218 11.21 -10.69 13.92
C LEU A 218 10.87 -11.81 12.95
N ALA A 219 10.21 -12.85 13.45
CA ALA A 219 9.60 -13.84 12.59
C ALA A 219 8.54 -13.15 11.71
N GLU A 220 8.43 -13.59 10.47
CA GLU A 220 7.36 -13.14 9.57
C GLU A 220 5.99 -13.41 10.23
N GLY A 221 5.11 -12.41 10.21
CA GLY A 221 3.81 -12.49 10.90
C GLY A 221 3.83 -12.04 12.37
N THR A 222 4.98 -11.62 12.90
CA THR A 222 5.05 -11.08 14.26
C THR A 222 4.60 -9.61 14.25
N VAL A 223 3.47 -9.35 14.89
CA VAL A 223 2.85 -8.01 14.94
C VAL A 223 2.79 -7.52 16.38
N GLY A 224 3.75 -7.33 17.10
CA GLY A 224 3.84 -6.70 18.43
C GLY A 224 2.61 -6.79 19.35
N ASN A 225 2.70 -6.26 20.55
CA ASN A 225 1.60 -6.28 21.54
C ASN A 225 0.35 -5.54 21.05
N GLY A 226 -0.75 -6.25 20.92
CA GLY A 226 -2.05 -5.71 20.51
C GLY A 226 -2.41 -5.92 19.04
N CYS A 227 -1.45 -6.32 18.23
CA CYS A 227 -1.65 -6.68 16.83
C CYS A 227 -1.47 -8.18 16.65
N THR A 228 -2.52 -8.94 16.76
CA THR A 228 -2.48 -10.36 16.41
C THR A 228 -3.11 -10.55 15.04
N LEU A 229 -2.40 -11.19 14.12
CA LEU A 229 -3.04 -11.82 12.97
C LEU A 229 -4.04 -12.82 13.53
N GLN A 230 -5.27 -12.37 13.72
CA GLN A 230 -6.32 -13.26 14.17
C GLN A 230 -6.75 -14.08 12.96
N SER A 231 -6.07 -15.21 12.77
CA SER A 231 -6.38 -16.19 11.72
C SER A 231 -7.84 -16.71 11.77
N ASN A 232 -8.59 -16.37 12.80
CA ASN A 232 -9.88 -16.97 13.11
C ASN A 232 -11.07 -16.00 13.17
N LYS A 233 -10.96 -14.74 12.77
CA LYS A 233 -12.07 -13.78 12.90
C LYS A 233 -12.67 -13.29 11.58
N VAL A 234 -12.32 -13.90 10.47
CA VAL A 234 -13.06 -13.72 9.23
C VAL A 234 -14.00 -14.91 9.09
N LYS A 235 -15.17 -14.80 9.66
CA LYS A 235 -16.34 -15.57 9.27
C LYS A 235 -17.26 -14.67 8.50
#